data_af56d6683c0f19cdcf4c3737f90825a5
#
_entry.id   af56d6683c0f19cdcf4c3737f90825a5
#
_cell.length_a   1.000
_cell.length_b   1.000
_cell.length_c   1.000
_cell.angle_alpha   90.00
_cell.angle_beta   90.00
_cell.angle_gamma   90.00
#
_symmetry.space_group_name_H-M   'P 1'
#
loop_
_entity.id
_entity.type
_entity.pdbx_description
1 polymer ?
#
loop_
_entity_poly.entity_id
_entity_poly.type
_entity_poly.pdbx_seq_one_letter_code
_entity_poly.pdbx_strand_id
1 'polypeptide(L)'
;MAITGRIPTTFDTNKFIPEIFSKNVLKATKSKLVAVPCFNNSYEKDLVKGDTLYILKTNNGTAYEITNGKELPDSNAFNTTAVTLSIDQYYGAKHTIDTMTKRQSHVDVYALAEEENAYAMRKKVDSSVCALFSAGRGGSVAGTDGSAWTDDILVAAVEYLDEADAPEDNRVWIGDPSTKADIMKIDKFVRSDYFASDAIPTGGFRKDIYGAPLLITNNLTAVTSGTGSYGVYAHKDFIGIAICEDLVSFVEEQKSKHQVILETDVLWGVVELRDTFGYPIYTRLA
;
A
#
# COMPACT_ATOMS: atom_id res chain seq x y z
N MET A 1 30.19 -37.59 -70.40
CA MET A 1 29.26 -36.54 -70.01
C MET A 1 28.85 -36.85 -68.60
N ALA A 2 29.50 -36.25 -67.60
CA ALA A 2 29.24 -36.54 -66.19
C ALA A 2 28.18 -35.57 -65.66
N ILE A 3 27.05 -36.11 -65.21
CA ILE A 3 25.96 -35.33 -64.57
C ILE A 3 26.35 -35.17 -63.11
N THR A 4 26.88 -34.00 -62.75
CA THR A 4 27.11 -33.60 -61.39
C THR A 4 25.80 -33.07 -60.83
N GLY A 5 24.94 -33.96 -60.37
CA GLY A 5 23.76 -33.62 -59.58
C GLY A 5 24.25 -33.25 -58.20
N ARG A 6 24.23 -31.92 -57.90
CA ARG A 6 24.46 -31.38 -56.55
C ARG A 6 23.26 -31.71 -55.76
N ILE A 7 23.35 -32.68 -54.85
CA ILE A 7 22.32 -32.94 -53.81
C ILE A 7 22.40 -31.78 -52.81
N PRO A 8 21.34 -31.01 -52.58
CA PRO A 8 21.33 -30.01 -51.53
C PRO A 8 21.38 -30.72 -50.19
N THR A 9 22.50 -30.61 -49.49
CA THR A 9 22.81 -31.33 -48.25
C THR A 9 22.34 -30.63 -46.96
N THR A 10 21.45 -29.67 -47.06
CA THR A 10 20.86 -29.07 -45.88
C THR A 10 19.34 -28.98 -46.02
N PHE A 11 18.68 -30.08 -45.68
CA PHE A 11 17.29 -29.98 -45.23
C PHE A 11 17.31 -29.24 -43.90
N ASP A 12 16.79 -28.04 -43.90
CA ASP A 12 16.56 -27.26 -42.67
C ASP A 12 15.43 -27.93 -41.86
N THR A 13 15.81 -28.91 -41.05
CA THR A 13 14.86 -29.71 -40.24
C THR A 13 14.19 -28.90 -39.16
N ASN A 14 14.68 -27.67 -38.88
CA ASN A 14 14.10 -26.81 -37.87
C ASN A 14 12.68 -26.31 -38.24
N LYS A 15 12.34 -26.32 -39.55
CA LYS A 15 10.99 -25.95 -40.01
C LYS A 15 9.91 -27.00 -39.76
N PHE A 16 10.32 -28.22 -39.42
CA PHE A 16 9.39 -29.33 -39.14
C PHE A 16 9.19 -29.59 -37.66
N ILE A 17 9.91 -28.88 -36.77
CA ILE A 17 9.72 -29.00 -35.34
C ILE A 17 8.62 -28.00 -34.96
N PRO A 18 7.41 -28.47 -34.59
CA PRO A 18 6.37 -27.56 -34.15
C PRO A 18 6.76 -26.91 -32.80
N GLU A 19 6.75 -25.60 -32.75
CA GLU A 19 6.88 -24.87 -31.50
C GLU A 19 5.61 -25.07 -30.67
N ILE A 20 5.75 -25.75 -29.54
CA ILE A 20 4.65 -26.02 -28.63
C ILE A 20 4.70 -24.96 -27.54
N PHE A 21 3.76 -24.03 -27.56
CA PHE A 21 3.56 -23.07 -26.48
C PHE A 21 2.75 -23.68 -25.35
N SER A 22 3.20 -23.48 -24.11
CA SER A 22 2.43 -23.90 -22.94
C SER A 22 1.12 -23.09 -22.86
N LYS A 23 0.03 -23.78 -22.55
CA LYS A 23 -1.25 -23.11 -22.20
C LYS A 23 -1.19 -22.39 -20.86
N ASN A 24 -0.21 -22.74 -20.02
CA ASN A 24 -0.01 -22.12 -18.72
C ASN A 24 0.86 -20.87 -18.90
N VAL A 25 0.28 -19.71 -18.66
CA VAL A 25 1.01 -18.45 -18.63
C VAL A 25 1.64 -18.25 -17.26
N LEU A 26 2.95 -17.99 -17.23
CA LEU A 26 3.63 -17.59 -16.02
C LEU A 26 3.28 -16.12 -15.75
N LYS A 27 2.31 -15.91 -14.84
CA LYS A 27 1.90 -14.57 -14.43
C LYS A 27 3.02 -13.89 -13.63
N ALA A 28 3.15 -12.59 -13.79
CA ALA A 28 4.07 -11.78 -12.99
C ALA A 28 3.75 -11.90 -11.50
N THR A 29 4.78 -12.02 -10.67
CA THR A 29 4.61 -12.03 -9.22
C THR A 29 4.22 -10.63 -8.75
N LYS A 30 3.09 -10.53 -8.04
CA LYS A 30 2.52 -9.26 -7.58
C LYS A 30 2.87 -9.01 -6.11
N SER A 31 3.21 -7.76 -5.78
CA SER A 31 3.42 -7.35 -4.40
C SER A 31 2.10 -7.34 -3.63
N LYS A 32 2.18 -7.59 -2.32
CA LYS A 32 1.01 -7.53 -1.45
C LYS A 32 0.63 -6.07 -1.19
N LEU A 33 -0.62 -5.72 -1.45
CA LEU A 33 -1.20 -4.40 -1.18
C LEU A 33 -1.81 -4.45 0.21
N VAL A 34 -1.32 -3.63 1.13
CA VAL A 34 -1.69 -3.72 2.55
C VAL A 34 -2.06 -2.38 3.17
N ALA A 35 -1.67 -1.25 2.61
CA ALA A 35 -1.88 0.05 3.22
C ALA A 35 -3.35 0.48 3.17
N VAL A 36 -4.01 0.37 2.03
CA VAL A 36 -5.41 0.83 1.84
C VAL A 36 -6.38 0.22 2.85
N PRO A 37 -6.42 -1.11 3.09
CA PRO A 37 -7.39 -1.70 4.03
C PRO A 37 -7.09 -1.41 5.50
N CYS A 38 -5.91 -0.88 5.85
CA CYS A 38 -5.53 -0.60 7.23
C CYS A 38 -6.03 0.74 7.72
N PHE A 39 -6.30 1.68 6.82
CA PHE A 39 -6.67 3.04 7.17
C PHE A 39 -8.16 3.32 6.96
N ASN A 40 -8.57 4.54 7.30
CA ASN A 40 -9.97 4.92 7.36
C ASN A 40 -10.52 5.23 5.96
N ASN A 41 -11.41 4.38 5.46
CA ASN A 41 -12.12 4.52 4.19
C ASN A 41 -13.63 4.81 4.36
N SER A 42 -14.07 5.18 5.58
CA SER A 42 -15.50 5.43 5.85
C SER A 42 -16.04 6.66 5.12
N TYR A 43 -15.16 7.54 4.67
CA TYR A 43 -15.51 8.79 3.98
C TYR A 43 -15.98 8.60 2.53
N GLU A 44 -15.78 7.43 1.94
CA GLU A 44 -16.27 7.10 0.58
C GLU A 44 -17.79 7.24 0.47
N LYS A 45 -18.52 6.95 1.56
CA LYS A 45 -19.98 7.00 1.58
C LYS A 45 -20.53 8.42 1.54
N ASP A 46 -19.77 9.38 2.05
CA ASP A 46 -20.16 10.79 2.12
C ASP A 46 -19.87 11.52 0.81
N LEU A 47 -19.06 10.90 -0.05
CA LEU A 47 -18.59 11.47 -1.29
C LEU A 47 -19.42 11.01 -2.49
N VAL A 48 -20.68 11.45 -2.55
CA VAL A 48 -21.56 11.11 -3.69
C VAL A 48 -21.29 11.98 -4.93
N LYS A 49 -20.91 13.26 -4.72
CA LYS A 49 -20.55 14.23 -5.76
C LYS A 49 -19.73 15.35 -5.12
N GLY A 50 -18.61 15.68 -5.70
CA GLY A 50 -17.73 16.76 -5.23
C GLY A 50 -16.26 16.35 -5.37
N ASP A 51 -15.40 17.35 -5.30
CA ASP A 51 -13.94 17.20 -5.35
C ASP A 51 -13.28 17.34 -3.98
N THR A 52 -14.04 17.82 -3.00
CA THR A 52 -13.50 18.19 -1.68
C THR A 52 -14.45 17.83 -0.56
N LEU A 53 -13.95 17.14 0.45
CA LEU A 53 -14.67 16.79 1.68
C LEU A 53 -14.02 17.47 2.89
N TYR A 54 -14.80 18.20 3.68
CA TYR A 54 -14.33 18.82 4.93
C TYR A 54 -14.64 17.91 6.12
N ILE A 55 -13.59 17.39 6.75
CA ILE A 55 -13.66 16.51 7.92
C ILE A 55 -13.45 17.38 9.16
N LEU A 56 -14.47 17.51 10.00
CA LEU A 56 -14.40 18.34 11.20
C LEU A 56 -13.65 17.61 12.31
N LYS A 57 -12.62 18.26 12.85
CA LYS A 57 -11.88 17.83 14.05
C LYS A 57 -12.27 18.73 15.21
N THR A 58 -12.75 18.15 16.30
CA THR A 58 -13.15 18.88 17.52
C THR A 58 -12.01 18.94 18.52
N ASN A 59 -11.95 20.02 19.31
CA ASN A 59 -11.02 20.15 20.41
C ASN A 59 -11.57 19.46 21.67
N ASN A 60 -10.65 18.98 22.52
CA ASN A 60 -11.01 18.46 23.83
C ASN A 60 -11.53 19.59 24.74
N GLY A 61 -12.58 19.32 25.52
CA GLY A 61 -13.09 20.23 26.53
C GLY A 61 -12.14 20.28 27.73
N THR A 62 -12.07 21.45 28.37
CA THR A 62 -11.34 21.64 29.63
C THR A 62 -12.33 21.66 30.80
N ALA A 63 -12.10 20.84 31.82
CA ALA A 63 -12.88 20.87 33.05
C ALA A 63 -12.32 21.96 34.00
N TYR A 64 -13.23 22.74 34.58
CA TYR A 64 -12.88 23.74 35.57
C TYR A 64 -13.49 23.39 36.91
N GLU A 65 -12.80 23.71 38.00
CA GLU A 65 -13.32 23.56 39.35
C GLU A 65 -14.38 24.63 39.63
N ILE A 66 -15.54 24.20 40.13
CA ILE A 66 -16.61 25.09 40.53
C ILE A 66 -16.38 25.48 42.00
N THR A 67 -16.00 26.72 42.23
CA THR A 67 -15.90 27.28 43.57
C THR A 67 -17.18 28.04 43.91
N ASN A 68 -17.78 27.75 45.06
CA ASN A 68 -19.03 28.39 45.50
C ASN A 68 -18.89 29.92 45.55
N GLY A 69 -19.78 30.63 44.84
CA GLY A 69 -19.77 32.09 44.75
C GLY A 69 -18.84 32.71 43.71
N LYS A 70 -18.20 31.91 42.86
CA LYS A 70 -17.41 32.38 41.69
C LYS A 70 -18.03 31.89 40.38
N GLU A 71 -18.03 32.76 39.39
CA GLU A 71 -18.35 32.36 38.01
C GLU A 71 -17.25 31.42 37.45
N LEU A 72 -17.68 30.50 36.61
CA LEU A 72 -16.72 29.70 35.81
C LEU A 72 -15.90 30.65 34.94
N PRO A 73 -14.60 30.38 34.75
CA PRO A 73 -13.80 31.11 33.76
C PRO A 73 -14.47 31.04 32.39
N ASP A 74 -14.29 32.08 31.59
CA ASP A 74 -14.82 32.12 30.23
C ASP A 74 -14.47 30.80 29.50
N SER A 75 -15.50 30.14 28.99
CA SER A 75 -15.33 28.86 28.28
C SER A 75 -14.48 29.08 27.06
N ASN A 76 -13.50 28.19 26.82
CA ASN A 76 -12.85 28.12 25.53
C ASN A 76 -13.93 27.91 24.45
N ALA A 77 -13.95 28.76 23.45
CA ALA A 77 -14.86 28.61 22.32
C ALA A 77 -14.70 27.21 21.75
N PHE A 78 -15.82 26.55 21.46
CA PHE A 78 -15.81 25.26 20.78
C PHE A 78 -15.29 25.51 19.36
N ASN A 79 -13.97 25.35 19.20
CA ASN A 79 -13.31 25.49 17.89
C ASN A 79 -13.27 24.16 17.19
N THR A 80 -13.76 24.16 15.97
CA THR A 80 -13.63 23.05 15.04
C THR A 80 -12.58 23.39 14.01
N THR A 81 -11.61 22.51 13.85
CA THR A 81 -10.65 22.59 12.75
C THR A 81 -11.11 21.62 11.66
N ALA A 82 -11.11 22.06 10.41
CA ALA A 82 -11.46 21.19 9.29
C ALA A 82 -10.19 20.66 8.62
N VAL A 83 -10.12 19.34 8.45
CA VAL A 83 -9.15 18.70 7.55
C VAL A 83 -9.83 18.56 6.20
N THR A 84 -9.15 18.99 5.15
CA THR A 84 -9.69 18.97 3.80
C THR A 84 -9.15 17.75 3.05
N LEU A 85 -10.05 16.85 2.68
CA LEU A 85 -9.75 15.72 1.80
C LEU A 85 -10.10 16.13 0.37
N SER A 86 -9.10 16.35 -0.46
CA SER A 86 -9.26 16.65 -1.89
C SER A 86 -9.11 15.40 -2.72
N ILE A 87 -10.00 15.23 -3.71
CA ILE A 87 -9.93 14.16 -4.68
C ILE A 87 -9.31 14.71 -5.95
N ASP A 88 -8.01 14.61 -6.02
CA ASP A 88 -7.18 15.21 -7.07
C ASP A 88 -6.34 14.18 -7.83
N GLN A 89 -6.35 12.92 -7.39
CA GLN A 89 -5.53 11.88 -7.99
C GLN A 89 -6.34 11.06 -9.00
N TYR A 90 -6.19 11.39 -10.27
CA TYR A 90 -6.80 10.66 -11.38
C TYR A 90 -5.72 9.97 -12.21
N TYR A 91 -5.75 8.66 -12.25
CA TYR A 91 -4.77 7.85 -12.98
C TYR A 91 -5.45 6.78 -13.82
N GLY A 92 -4.84 6.46 -14.95
CA GLY A 92 -5.28 5.39 -15.83
C GLY A 92 -4.13 4.48 -16.24
N ALA A 93 -4.45 3.19 -16.43
CA ALA A 93 -3.57 2.20 -17.02
C ALA A 93 -4.14 1.73 -18.36
N LYS A 94 -3.26 1.53 -19.34
CA LYS A 94 -3.66 1.22 -20.70
C LYS A 94 -2.83 0.09 -21.27
N HIS A 95 -3.51 -0.90 -21.84
CA HIS A 95 -2.90 -1.93 -22.67
C HIS A 95 -3.50 -1.92 -24.08
N THR A 96 -2.63 -2.04 -25.08
CA THR A 96 -3.05 -2.14 -26.47
C THR A 96 -2.81 -3.56 -26.97
N ILE A 97 -3.84 -4.21 -27.48
CA ILE A 97 -3.81 -5.58 -27.95
C ILE A 97 -4.15 -5.59 -29.43
N ASP A 98 -3.27 -6.18 -30.24
CA ASP A 98 -3.50 -6.36 -31.66
C ASP A 98 -4.61 -7.42 -31.90
N THR A 99 -5.52 -7.13 -32.81
CA THR A 99 -6.61 -8.04 -33.19
C THR A 99 -6.11 -9.36 -33.74
N MET A 100 -4.94 -9.37 -34.39
CA MET A 100 -4.33 -10.59 -34.90
C MET A 100 -3.88 -11.49 -33.76
N THR A 101 -3.20 -10.92 -32.76
CA THR A 101 -2.79 -11.62 -31.54
C THR A 101 -3.97 -12.24 -30.82
N LYS A 102 -5.08 -11.51 -30.69
CA LYS A 102 -6.32 -12.04 -30.09
C LYS A 102 -6.82 -13.30 -30.81
N ARG A 103 -6.81 -13.30 -32.13
CA ARG A 103 -7.32 -14.43 -32.94
C ARG A 103 -6.41 -15.66 -32.92
N GLN A 104 -5.13 -15.47 -32.74
CA GLN A 104 -4.11 -16.53 -32.77
C GLN A 104 -3.73 -17.04 -31.37
N SER A 105 -4.05 -16.29 -30.31
CA SER A 105 -3.73 -16.69 -28.95
C SER A 105 -4.67 -17.79 -28.46
N HIS A 106 -4.08 -18.80 -27.80
CA HIS A 106 -4.82 -19.83 -27.07
C HIS A 106 -5.26 -19.37 -25.66
N VAL A 107 -4.74 -18.20 -25.21
CA VAL A 107 -4.99 -17.63 -23.88
C VAL A 107 -5.84 -16.38 -24.05
N ASP A 108 -6.73 -16.14 -23.12
CA ASP A 108 -7.50 -14.89 -23.07
C ASP A 108 -6.60 -13.72 -22.66
N VAL A 109 -6.05 -13.06 -23.67
CA VAL A 109 -5.14 -11.92 -23.49
C VAL A 109 -5.85 -10.72 -22.87
N TYR A 110 -7.18 -10.58 -23.09
CA TYR A 110 -7.95 -9.49 -22.50
C TYR A 110 -8.06 -9.61 -21.00
N ALA A 111 -8.44 -10.79 -20.50
CA ALA A 111 -8.54 -11.02 -19.06
C ALA A 111 -7.20 -10.81 -18.35
N LEU A 112 -6.09 -11.20 -19.00
CA LEU A 112 -4.76 -10.95 -18.45
C LEU A 112 -4.40 -9.46 -18.42
N ALA A 113 -4.68 -8.73 -19.49
CA ALA A 113 -4.40 -7.30 -19.56
C ALA A 113 -5.25 -6.50 -18.57
N GLU A 114 -6.53 -6.87 -18.40
CA GLU A 114 -7.42 -6.28 -17.41
C GLU A 114 -6.94 -6.52 -15.98
N GLU A 115 -6.51 -7.75 -15.67
CA GLU A 115 -5.93 -8.09 -14.36
C GLU A 115 -4.64 -7.28 -14.07
N GLU A 116 -3.80 -7.07 -15.07
CA GLU A 116 -2.56 -6.29 -14.91
C GLU A 116 -2.85 -4.79 -14.75
N ASN A 117 -3.80 -4.23 -15.51
CA ASN A 117 -4.26 -2.85 -15.34
C ASN A 117 -4.83 -2.62 -13.96
N ALA A 118 -5.75 -3.49 -13.51
CA ALA A 118 -6.38 -3.41 -12.20
C ALA A 118 -5.34 -3.48 -11.07
N TYR A 119 -4.35 -4.36 -11.20
CA TYR A 119 -3.27 -4.44 -10.23
C TYR A 119 -2.41 -3.17 -10.21
N ALA A 120 -2.05 -2.64 -11.39
CA ALA A 120 -1.25 -1.42 -11.50
C ALA A 120 -1.94 -0.22 -10.82
N MET A 121 -3.26 -0.09 -11.02
CA MET A 121 -4.07 0.97 -10.40
C MET A 121 -4.13 0.82 -8.88
N ARG A 122 -4.49 -0.36 -8.38
CA ARG A 122 -4.52 -0.64 -6.93
C ARG A 122 -3.15 -0.42 -6.28
N LYS A 123 -2.07 -0.81 -6.95
CA LYS A 123 -0.71 -0.55 -6.49
C LYS A 123 -0.42 0.95 -6.39
N LYS A 124 -0.92 1.74 -7.34
CA LYS A 124 -0.73 3.20 -7.32
C LYS A 124 -1.48 3.84 -6.15
N VAL A 125 -2.71 3.42 -5.87
CA VAL A 125 -3.49 3.86 -4.70
C VAL A 125 -2.75 3.50 -3.40
N ASP A 126 -2.30 2.26 -3.25
CA ASP A 126 -1.54 1.79 -2.08
C ASP A 126 -0.24 2.60 -1.87
N SER A 127 0.48 2.88 -2.96
CA SER A 127 1.69 3.71 -2.93
C SER A 127 1.41 5.17 -2.54
N SER A 128 0.26 5.75 -2.93
CA SER A 128 -0.10 7.11 -2.51
C SER A 128 -0.41 7.20 -1.02
N VAL A 129 -0.99 6.14 -0.43
CA VAL A 129 -1.16 6.03 1.02
C VAL A 129 0.20 5.91 1.72
N CYS A 130 1.10 5.06 1.22
CA CYS A 130 2.43 4.89 1.78
C CYS A 130 3.27 6.18 1.73
N ALA A 131 3.02 7.06 0.77
CA ALA A 131 3.71 8.34 0.66
C ALA A 131 3.42 9.28 1.84
N LEU A 132 2.26 9.13 2.49
CA LEU A 132 1.90 9.92 3.67
C LEU A 132 2.51 9.40 4.98
N PHE A 133 3.17 8.24 4.99
CA PHE A 133 3.76 7.71 6.22
C PHE A 133 4.80 8.65 6.83
N SER A 134 5.56 9.36 6.00
CA SER A 134 6.55 10.33 6.46
C SER A 134 5.95 11.57 7.12
N ALA A 135 4.65 11.84 6.96
CA ALA A 135 3.99 13.01 7.53
C ALA A 135 3.65 12.84 9.02
N GLY A 136 3.46 11.60 9.49
CA GLY A 136 3.18 11.32 10.89
C GLY A 136 4.19 11.95 11.85
N ARG A 137 3.80 12.14 13.11
CA ARG A 137 4.60 12.80 14.15
C ARG A 137 5.11 14.20 13.73
N GLY A 138 4.30 14.94 12.98
CA GLY A 138 4.69 16.25 12.46
C GLY A 138 5.89 16.21 11.48
N GLY A 139 6.05 15.11 10.76
CA GLY A 139 7.15 14.87 9.81
C GLY A 139 8.47 14.42 10.46
N SER A 140 8.48 14.12 11.76
CA SER A 140 9.68 13.63 12.46
C SER A 140 9.76 12.11 12.40
N VAL A 141 10.70 11.58 11.63
CA VAL A 141 10.89 10.13 11.44
C VAL A 141 11.83 9.56 12.48
N ALA A 142 11.48 8.44 13.09
CA ALA A 142 12.30 7.79 14.11
C ALA A 142 13.36 6.86 13.49
N GLY A 143 14.43 6.66 14.26
CA GLY A 143 15.56 5.83 13.82
C GLY A 143 16.53 6.60 12.94
N THR A 144 17.45 5.86 12.34
CA THR A 144 18.43 6.39 11.38
C THR A 144 18.16 5.73 10.03
N ASP A 145 18.16 6.51 8.95
CA ASP A 145 18.00 5.99 7.60
C ASP A 145 18.98 4.85 7.29
N GLY A 146 18.48 3.77 6.74
CA GLY A 146 19.26 2.58 6.42
C GLY A 146 19.61 1.69 7.63
N SER A 147 19.14 2.00 8.84
CA SER A 147 19.38 1.20 10.04
C SER A 147 18.26 0.18 10.28
N ALA A 148 18.64 -0.90 10.99
CA ALA A 148 17.70 -1.95 11.38
C ALA A 148 16.71 -1.46 12.45
N TRP A 149 15.51 -2.00 12.44
CA TRP A 149 14.56 -1.82 13.53
C TRP A 149 15.06 -2.50 14.80
N THR A 150 15.05 -1.75 15.89
CA THR A 150 15.45 -2.23 17.21
C THR A 150 14.25 -2.28 18.15
N ASP A 151 14.35 -3.07 19.20
CA ASP A 151 13.32 -3.17 20.24
C ASP A 151 13.00 -1.80 20.87
N ASP A 152 14.03 -0.97 21.09
CA ASP A 152 13.87 0.36 21.67
C ASP A 152 13.01 1.29 20.78
N ILE A 153 13.17 1.22 19.46
CA ILE A 153 12.35 1.99 18.51
C ILE A 153 10.90 1.51 18.53
N LEU A 154 10.69 0.20 18.63
CA LEU A 154 9.35 -0.37 18.70
C LEU A 154 8.62 0.05 19.98
N VAL A 155 9.30 0.01 21.12
CA VAL A 155 8.75 0.45 22.41
C VAL A 155 8.45 1.95 22.39
N ALA A 156 9.37 2.76 21.88
CA ALA A 156 9.16 4.21 21.74
C ALA A 156 7.98 4.57 20.82
N ALA A 157 7.72 3.76 19.80
CA ALA A 157 6.57 3.96 18.93
C ALA A 157 5.25 3.68 19.66
N VAL A 158 5.21 2.63 20.50
CA VAL A 158 4.02 2.32 21.32
C VAL A 158 3.80 3.44 22.33
N GLU A 159 4.84 3.85 23.07
CA GLU A 159 4.79 4.95 24.04
C GLU A 159 4.24 6.23 23.42
N TYR A 160 4.72 6.61 22.23
CA TYR A 160 4.26 7.80 21.52
C TYR A 160 2.76 7.81 21.21
N LEU A 161 2.21 6.67 20.72
CA LEU A 161 0.78 6.57 20.43
C LEU A 161 -0.07 6.57 21.72
N ASP A 162 0.46 6.00 22.80
CA ASP A 162 -0.21 6.00 24.11
C ASP A 162 -0.23 7.41 24.72
N GLU A 163 0.87 8.17 24.62
CA GLU A 163 0.93 9.59 25.00
C GLU A 163 -0.02 10.46 24.18
N ALA A 164 -0.29 10.09 22.93
CA ALA A 164 -1.23 10.77 22.05
C ALA A 164 -2.70 10.37 22.29
N ASP A 165 -3.00 9.57 23.33
CA ASP A 165 -4.33 9.03 23.61
C ASP A 165 -4.96 8.30 22.41
N ALA A 166 -4.14 7.69 21.54
CA ALA A 166 -4.66 6.89 20.43
C ALA A 166 -5.24 5.58 20.97
N PRO A 167 -6.42 5.12 20.49
CA PRO A 167 -6.98 3.83 20.91
C PRO A 167 -6.01 2.68 20.64
N GLU A 168 -5.98 1.68 21.52
CA GLU A 168 -5.14 0.48 21.30
C GLU A 168 -5.67 -0.40 20.18
N ASP A 169 -6.97 -0.37 19.93
CA ASP A 169 -7.61 -1.11 18.86
C ASP A 169 -7.21 -0.56 17.48
N ASN A 170 -7.12 -1.47 16.49
CA ASN A 170 -6.84 -1.11 15.10
C ASN A 170 -5.51 -0.39 14.84
N ARG A 171 -4.51 -0.63 15.68
CA ARG A 171 -3.13 -0.23 15.41
C ARG A 171 -2.46 -1.27 14.50
N VAL A 172 -1.54 -0.83 13.64
CA VAL A 172 -0.85 -1.69 12.69
C VAL A 172 0.60 -1.25 12.50
N TRP A 173 1.48 -2.23 12.34
CA TRP A 173 2.85 -2.05 11.88
C TRP A 173 2.91 -2.30 10.38
N ILE A 174 3.45 -1.37 9.61
CA ILE A 174 3.69 -1.56 8.18
C ILE A 174 5.18 -1.33 7.91
N GLY A 175 5.83 -2.34 7.37
CA GLY A 175 7.25 -2.31 7.06
C GLY A 175 7.58 -3.00 5.73
N ASP A 176 8.84 -2.96 5.36
CA ASP A 176 9.38 -3.66 4.21
C ASP A 176 9.87 -5.09 4.57
N PRO A 177 10.30 -5.90 3.62
CA PRO A 177 10.86 -7.22 3.90
C PRO A 177 12.11 -7.19 4.80
N SER A 178 12.90 -6.10 4.77
CA SER A 178 14.06 -5.94 5.64
C SER A 178 13.65 -5.79 7.11
N THR A 179 12.55 -5.09 7.39
CA THR A 179 11.94 -4.98 8.72
C THR A 179 11.60 -6.35 9.30
N LYS A 180 11.00 -7.23 8.48
CA LYS A 180 10.72 -8.61 8.90
C LYS A 180 12.01 -9.32 9.34
N ALA A 181 13.09 -9.19 8.55
CA ALA A 181 14.37 -9.82 8.87
C ALA A 181 15.00 -9.26 10.15
N ASP A 182 14.79 -7.97 10.42
CA ASP A 182 15.30 -7.32 11.63
C ASP A 182 14.55 -7.77 12.89
N ILE A 183 13.22 -7.86 12.80
CA ILE A 183 12.37 -8.37 13.90
C ILE A 183 12.72 -9.84 14.22
N MET A 184 13.06 -10.65 13.22
CA MET A 184 13.51 -12.03 13.42
C MET A 184 14.87 -12.13 14.16
N LYS A 185 15.62 -11.05 14.34
CA LYS A 185 16.86 -10.99 15.13
C LYS A 185 16.60 -10.59 16.57
N ILE A 186 15.42 -10.07 16.90
CA ILE A 186 15.07 -9.65 18.25
C ILE A 186 14.58 -10.89 19.03
N ASP A 187 15.35 -11.31 20.01
CA ASP A 187 15.11 -12.53 20.81
C ASP A 187 13.69 -12.61 21.39
N LYS A 188 13.12 -11.47 21.81
CA LYS A 188 11.78 -11.40 22.38
C LYS A 188 10.66 -11.93 21.46
N PHE A 189 10.83 -11.84 20.15
CA PHE A 189 9.82 -12.24 19.17
C PHE A 189 10.06 -13.63 18.57
N VAL A 190 11.20 -14.24 18.85
CA VAL A 190 11.62 -15.53 18.26
C VAL A 190 11.70 -16.64 19.28
N ARG A 191 12.11 -16.35 20.53
CA ARG A 191 12.33 -17.36 21.54
C ARG A 191 11.04 -17.79 22.24
N SER A 192 10.80 -19.10 22.30
CA SER A 192 9.63 -19.68 22.97
C SER A 192 9.58 -19.42 24.47
N ASP A 193 10.75 -19.19 25.12
CA ASP A 193 10.84 -18.96 26.56
C ASP A 193 10.08 -17.70 27.02
N TYR A 194 9.85 -16.75 26.12
CA TYR A 194 9.07 -15.54 26.38
C TYR A 194 7.56 -15.71 26.15
N PHE A 195 7.13 -16.85 25.64
CA PHE A 195 5.72 -17.12 25.36
C PHE A 195 5.20 -18.21 26.28
N ALA A 196 4.08 -17.96 26.96
CA ALA A 196 3.40 -18.93 27.79
C ALA A 196 2.72 -20.08 27.02
N SER A 197 2.84 -20.10 25.70
CA SER A 197 2.23 -21.08 24.80
C SER A 197 3.29 -21.81 24.00
N ASP A 198 3.22 -23.14 23.96
CA ASP A 198 4.15 -24.04 23.26
C ASP A 198 4.16 -23.90 21.73
N ALA A 199 3.32 -23.06 21.17
CA ALA A 199 3.23 -22.89 19.73
C ALA A 199 4.21 -21.83 19.24
N ILE A 200 5.34 -22.29 18.70
CA ILE A 200 6.14 -21.44 17.80
C ILE A 200 5.22 -21.06 16.63
N PRO A 201 4.94 -19.77 16.41
CA PRO A 201 4.06 -19.36 15.34
C PRO A 201 4.55 -19.90 14.00
N THR A 202 3.63 -20.38 13.17
CA THR A 202 3.93 -20.80 11.80
C THR A 202 4.60 -19.65 11.05
N GLY A 203 5.90 -19.75 10.78
CA GLY A 203 6.68 -18.68 10.14
C GLY A 203 7.88 -18.19 10.92
N GLY A 204 8.19 -18.76 12.10
CA GLY A 204 9.43 -18.54 12.84
C GLY A 204 9.50 -17.25 13.66
N PHE A 205 8.45 -16.43 13.72
CA PHE A 205 8.33 -15.26 14.58
C PHE A 205 6.87 -14.91 14.83
N ARG A 206 6.61 -14.13 15.88
CA ARG A 206 5.27 -13.63 16.17
C ARG A 206 4.90 -12.52 15.19
N LYS A 207 3.72 -12.65 14.56
CA LYS A 207 3.20 -11.64 13.64
C LYS A 207 2.63 -10.41 14.35
N ASP A 208 2.21 -10.58 15.62
CA ASP A 208 1.67 -9.49 16.44
C ASP A 208 2.78 -8.97 17.36
N ILE A 209 3.18 -7.74 17.13
CA ILE A 209 4.23 -7.05 17.87
C ILE A 209 3.57 -6.04 18.78
N TYR A 210 3.75 -6.20 20.10
CA TYR A 210 3.14 -5.33 21.11
C TYR A 210 1.63 -5.09 20.88
N GLY A 211 0.88 -6.17 20.55
CA GLY A 211 -0.57 -6.12 20.39
C GLY A 211 -1.06 -5.68 19.01
N ALA A 212 -0.17 -5.27 18.10
CA ALA A 212 -0.52 -4.86 16.75
C ALA A 212 0.08 -5.78 15.68
N PRO A 213 -0.66 -6.12 14.61
CA PRO A 213 -0.17 -6.97 13.53
C PRO A 213 0.90 -6.28 12.70
N LEU A 214 1.93 -7.06 12.30
CA LEU A 214 2.95 -6.62 11.36
C LEU A 214 2.58 -7.01 9.93
N LEU A 215 2.47 -6.02 9.08
CA LEU A 215 2.22 -6.16 7.65
C LEU A 215 3.47 -5.79 6.85
N ILE A 216 3.78 -6.60 5.85
CA ILE A 216 4.96 -6.41 5.00
C ILE A 216 4.54 -6.12 3.57
N THR A 217 5.11 -5.04 3.02
CA THR A 217 4.87 -4.63 1.64
C THR A 217 6.15 -4.12 0.99
N ASN A 218 6.24 -4.27 -0.34
CA ASN A 218 7.32 -3.69 -1.14
C ASN A 218 6.93 -2.32 -1.75
N ASN A 219 5.76 -1.78 -1.38
CA ASN A 219 5.25 -0.53 -1.97
C ASN A 219 5.56 0.70 -1.12
N LEU A 220 6.41 0.58 -0.10
CA LEU A 220 6.80 1.69 0.74
C LEU A 220 7.53 2.77 -0.07
N THR A 221 7.31 4.02 0.30
CA THR A 221 8.00 5.15 -0.32
C THR A 221 9.46 5.18 0.16
N ALA A 222 10.38 5.23 -0.80
CA ALA A 222 11.80 5.38 -0.51
C ALA A 222 12.10 6.76 0.08
N VAL A 223 13.11 6.82 0.94
CA VAL A 223 13.60 8.07 1.52
C VAL A 223 14.27 8.91 0.44
N THR A 224 13.86 10.16 0.33
CA THR A 224 14.47 11.11 -0.63
C THR A 224 15.93 11.35 -0.26
N SER A 225 16.84 11.02 -1.16
CA SER A 225 18.30 11.10 -0.93
C SER A 225 18.85 10.17 0.16
N GLY A 226 18.04 9.20 0.62
CA GLY A 226 18.41 8.17 1.60
C GLY A 226 18.54 6.79 0.98
N THR A 227 18.72 5.79 1.84
CA THR A 227 18.90 4.39 1.43
C THR A 227 17.73 3.49 1.83
N GLY A 228 16.93 3.88 2.80
CA GLY A 228 15.79 3.12 3.32
C GLY A 228 14.45 3.54 2.74
N SER A 229 13.40 3.07 3.38
CA SER A 229 12.02 3.45 3.10
C SER A 229 11.33 3.92 4.38
N TYR A 230 10.13 4.48 4.26
CA TYR A 230 9.34 4.87 5.41
C TYR A 230 8.39 3.75 5.81
N GLY A 231 8.68 3.07 6.92
CA GLY A 231 7.71 2.23 7.62
C GLY A 231 6.91 3.07 8.62
N VAL A 232 5.84 2.52 9.16
CA VAL A 232 4.97 3.24 10.09
C VAL A 232 4.37 2.30 11.14
N TYR A 233 4.24 2.80 12.37
CA TYR A 233 3.31 2.31 13.37
C TYR A 233 2.17 3.30 13.49
N ALA A 234 0.95 2.88 13.17
CA ALA A 234 -0.16 3.82 13.09
C ALA A 234 -1.49 3.21 13.54
N HIS A 235 -2.38 4.08 14.00
CA HIS A 235 -3.78 3.77 14.21
C HIS A 235 -4.56 4.00 12.90
N LYS A 236 -5.71 3.33 12.75
CA LYS A 236 -6.57 3.42 11.58
C LYS A 236 -6.92 4.87 11.18
N ASP A 237 -7.14 5.76 12.15
CA ASP A 237 -7.52 7.15 11.90
C ASP A 237 -6.34 8.10 11.65
N PHE A 238 -5.15 7.56 11.36
CA PHE A 238 -4.01 8.34 10.92
C PHE A 238 -4.25 8.92 9.52
N ILE A 239 -4.68 8.09 8.56
CA ILE A 239 -4.89 8.47 7.17
C ILE A 239 -6.35 8.24 6.78
N GLY A 240 -6.95 9.23 6.12
CA GLY A 240 -8.24 9.12 5.46
C GLY A 240 -8.06 8.87 3.97
N ILE A 241 -8.83 7.91 3.45
CA ILE A 241 -8.83 7.53 2.04
C ILE A 241 -10.26 7.65 1.54
N ALA A 242 -10.44 8.26 0.37
CA ALA A 242 -11.71 8.23 -0.33
C ALA A 242 -11.48 7.90 -1.80
N ILE A 243 -12.11 6.84 -2.26
CA ILE A 243 -12.13 6.44 -3.66
C ILE A 243 -13.49 6.91 -4.20
N CYS A 244 -13.46 7.91 -5.09
CA CYS A 244 -14.68 8.48 -5.67
C CYS A 244 -15.25 7.59 -6.75
N GLU A 245 -14.38 7.07 -7.59
CA GLU A 245 -14.74 6.17 -8.67
C GLU A 245 -13.80 4.95 -8.59
N ASP A 246 -14.41 3.79 -8.33
CA ASP A 246 -13.66 2.52 -8.30
C ASP A 246 -13.21 2.17 -9.73
N LEU A 247 -12.43 1.11 -9.85
CA LEU A 247 -11.87 0.64 -11.12
C LEU A 247 -12.93 0.57 -12.22
N VAL A 248 -12.85 1.51 -13.17
CA VAL A 248 -13.70 1.50 -14.38
C VAL A 248 -12.84 1.09 -15.55
N SER A 249 -13.24 0.01 -16.20
CA SER A 249 -12.53 -0.52 -17.38
C SER A 249 -13.30 -0.17 -18.65
N PHE A 250 -12.60 0.46 -19.59
CA PHE A 250 -13.12 0.80 -20.91
C PHE A 250 -12.44 -0.03 -21.98
N VAL A 251 -13.21 -0.45 -22.97
CA VAL A 251 -12.71 -1.19 -24.14
C VAL A 251 -13.00 -0.36 -25.38
N GLU A 252 -11.96 0.10 -26.05
CA GLU A 252 -12.07 0.85 -27.31
C GLU A 252 -11.51 0.03 -28.47
N GLU A 253 -12.32 -0.20 -29.50
CA GLU A 253 -11.88 -0.83 -30.76
C GLU A 253 -11.41 0.22 -31.76
N GLN A 254 -10.11 0.28 -32.02
CA GLN A 254 -9.54 1.11 -33.07
C GLN A 254 -9.49 0.34 -34.40
N LYS A 255 -10.58 0.35 -35.14
CA LYS A 255 -10.73 -0.39 -36.41
C LYS A 255 -9.69 0.00 -37.47
N SER A 256 -9.29 1.28 -37.49
CA SER A 256 -8.29 1.78 -38.45
C SER A 256 -6.89 1.22 -38.22
N LYS A 257 -6.58 0.82 -36.97
CA LYS A 257 -5.27 0.27 -36.57
C LYS A 257 -5.33 -1.23 -36.29
N HIS A 258 -6.50 -1.85 -36.41
CA HIS A 258 -6.72 -3.25 -36.06
C HIS A 258 -6.29 -3.60 -34.63
N GLN A 259 -6.55 -2.71 -33.71
CA GLN A 259 -6.15 -2.80 -32.30
C GLN A 259 -7.35 -2.63 -31.38
N VAL A 260 -7.27 -3.24 -30.21
CA VAL A 260 -8.20 -3.03 -29.10
C VAL A 260 -7.41 -2.45 -27.94
N ILE A 261 -7.91 -1.36 -27.39
CA ILE A 261 -7.36 -0.67 -26.26
C ILE A 261 -8.21 -1.04 -25.05
N LEU A 262 -7.54 -1.51 -24.01
CA LEU A 262 -8.10 -1.69 -22.68
C LEU A 262 -7.55 -0.59 -21.78
N GLU A 263 -8.43 0.23 -21.24
CA GLU A 263 -8.11 1.33 -20.37
C GLU A 263 -8.85 1.16 -19.05
N THR A 264 -8.16 1.38 -17.92
CA THR A 264 -8.75 1.26 -16.58
C THR A 264 -8.34 2.48 -15.78
N ASP A 265 -9.33 3.21 -15.29
CA ASP A 265 -9.16 4.47 -14.57
C ASP A 265 -9.60 4.35 -13.12
N VAL A 266 -9.00 5.16 -12.24
CA VAL A 266 -9.37 5.32 -10.83
C VAL A 266 -9.21 6.77 -10.42
N LEU A 267 -10.16 7.28 -9.66
CA LEU A 267 -10.15 8.62 -9.07
C LEU A 267 -10.23 8.52 -7.55
N TRP A 268 -9.22 9.04 -6.84
CA TRP A 268 -9.16 8.99 -5.38
C TRP A 268 -8.50 10.21 -4.75
N GLY A 269 -8.65 10.33 -3.44
CA GLY A 269 -7.95 11.29 -2.61
C GLY A 269 -7.43 10.63 -1.33
N VAL A 270 -6.32 11.11 -0.83
CA VAL A 270 -5.74 10.68 0.45
C VAL A 270 -5.30 11.89 1.26
N VAL A 271 -5.54 11.86 2.57
CA VAL A 271 -5.14 12.95 3.47
C VAL A 271 -4.73 12.39 4.82
N GLU A 272 -3.81 13.07 5.47
CA GLU A 272 -3.49 12.85 6.87
C GLU A 272 -4.59 13.45 7.75
N LEU A 273 -5.24 12.61 8.59
CA LEU A 273 -6.30 13.07 9.50
C LEU A 273 -5.74 13.54 10.83
N ARG A 274 -4.82 12.79 11.41
CA ARG A 274 -4.19 13.07 12.69
C ARG A 274 -2.72 12.68 12.67
N ASP A 275 -1.84 13.66 12.63
CA ASP A 275 -0.39 13.50 12.65
C ASP A 275 0.16 12.74 13.87
N THR A 276 -0.53 12.89 15.03
CA THR A 276 -0.15 12.23 16.28
C THR A 276 -0.47 10.72 16.31
N PHE A 277 -1.29 10.22 15.40
CA PHE A 277 -1.69 8.82 15.33
C PHE A 277 -0.82 7.97 14.41
N GLY A 278 0.24 8.53 13.87
CA GLY A 278 1.24 7.86 13.06
C GLY A 278 2.65 8.08 13.58
N TYR A 279 3.42 7.01 13.73
CA TYR A 279 4.84 7.06 14.12
C TYR A 279 5.67 6.51 12.97
N PRO A 280 6.25 7.38 12.12
CA PRO A 280 7.09 6.97 11.00
C PRO A 280 8.45 6.48 11.49
N ILE A 281 8.98 5.44 10.87
CA ILE A 281 10.24 4.81 11.21
C ILE A 281 11.03 4.56 9.93
N TYR A 282 12.31 4.93 9.92
CA TYR A 282 13.18 4.56 8.82
C TYR A 282 13.39 3.05 8.76
N THR A 283 13.30 2.47 7.57
CA THR A 283 13.66 1.09 7.35
C THR A 283 15.05 0.99 6.74
N ARG A 284 15.64 -0.17 6.84
CA ARG A 284 16.87 -0.50 6.16
C ARG A 284 16.58 -0.79 4.67
N LEU A 285 17.53 -0.52 3.79
CA LEU A 285 17.45 -0.96 2.39
C LEU A 285 17.29 -2.49 2.34
N ALA A 286 16.30 -2.95 1.56
CA ALA A 286 16.03 -4.37 1.34
C ALA A 286 17.00 -4.99 0.32
#